data_a4a76adc2a56c1005343080e0ba28e6b
#
_entry.id   a4a76adc2a56c1005343080e0ba28e6b
#
_cell.length_a   1.000
_cell.length_b   1.000
_cell.length_c   1.000
_cell.angle_alpha   90.00
_cell.angle_beta   90.00
_cell.angle_gamma   90.00
#
_symmetry.space_group_name_H-M   'P 1'
#
loop_
_entity.id
_entity.type
_entity.pdbx_description
1 polymer ?
#
loop_
_entity_poly.entity_id
_entity_poly.type
_entity_poly.pdbx_seq_one_letter_code
_entity_poly.pdbx_strand_id
1 'polypeptide(L)'
;MTDPVDASVSIKNAYIPNRGVVDVIIDDERISRFSRPEENITAKESHNLDGWLLLPAMAEPHAHLDKALTADIVPNPSGELMGAITAWIEAAEKGTFTQENTVQRASKAMELLVTRGITAVRTHVNVTADIGISSVQALAEAKEIYADVLDVQVVALMNSPMTGPESEGNVKALTAALEYGIDFVGGCPHLEPDPQKMISFMLDISQDAGLGVDFHVDETLDPSMLSLMDLAKQVITADFPYPVAASHCVSLG
;
A
#
# COMPACT_ATOMS: atom_id res chain seq x y z
N MET A 1 -32.72 -16.56 -34.17
CA MET A 1 -32.12 -15.24 -33.94
C MET A 1 -32.26 -14.97 -32.44
N THR A 2 -31.16 -15.02 -31.71
CA THR A 2 -31.18 -14.62 -30.30
C THR A 2 -31.34 -13.11 -30.24
N ASP A 3 -32.26 -12.62 -29.42
CA ASP A 3 -32.43 -11.19 -29.20
C ASP A 3 -31.11 -10.53 -28.85
N PRO A 4 -30.83 -9.33 -29.36
CA PRO A 4 -29.60 -8.60 -29.00
C PRO A 4 -29.58 -8.39 -27.49
N VAL A 5 -28.52 -8.83 -26.85
CA VAL A 5 -28.32 -8.59 -25.41
C VAL A 5 -27.90 -7.13 -25.26
N ASP A 6 -28.77 -6.31 -24.65
CA ASP A 6 -28.41 -4.95 -24.27
C ASP A 6 -27.43 -4.98 -23.12
N ALA A 7 -26.17 -4.70 -23.41
CA ALA A 7 -25.09 -4.57 -22.42
C ALA A 7 -24.83 -3.08 -22.11
N SER A 8 -24.30 -2.79 -20.92
CA SER A 8 -23.85 -1.43 -20.58
C SER A 8 -22.60 -1.06 -21.36
N VAL A 9 -21.58 -1.92 -21.33
CA VAL A 9 -20.31 -1.72 -22.06
C VAL A 9 -19.88 -3.03 -22.71
N SER A 10 -19.31 -2.96 -23.92
CA SER A 10 -18.60 -4.08 -24.55
C SER A 10 -17.17 -3.70 -24.91
N ILE A 11 -16.22 -4.53 -24.52
CA ILE A 11 -14.83 -4.45 -24.94
C ILE A 11 -14.59 -5.54 -25.96
N LYS A 12 -14.51 -5.17 -27.24
CA LYS A 12 -14.44 -6.09 -28.38
C LYS A 12 -13.00 -6.46 -28.72
N ASN A 13 -12.83 -7.70 -29.20
CA ASN A 13 -11.55 -8.22 -29.70
C ASN A 13 -10.40 -8.06 -28.66
N ALA A 14 -10.68 -8.27 -27.40
CA ALA A 14 -9.67 -8.24 -26.34
C ALA A 14 -8.90 -9.58 -26.30
N TYR A 15 -7.57 -9.54 -26.36
CA TYR A 15 -6.78 -10.73 -26.06
C TYR A 15 -6.61 -10.90 -24.55
N ILE A 16 -7.13 -12.00 -24.01
CA ILE A 16 -7.00 -12.35 -22.59
C ILE A 16 -6.13 -13.60 -22.48
N PRO A 17 -5.09 -13.61 -21.61
CA PRO A 17 -4.28 -14.80 -21.36
C PRO A 17 -5.14 -16.01 -21.01
N ASN A 18 -4.82 -17.17 -21.58
CA ASN A 18 -5.55 -18.44 -21.44
C ASN A 18 -7.01 -18.47 -21.99
N ARG A 19 -7.49 -17.38 -22.60
CA ARG A 19 -8.79 -17.33 -23.29
C ARG A 19 -8.69 -17.02 -24.77
N GLY A 20 -7.59 -16.41 -25.22
CA GLY A 20 -7.44 -15.90 -26.60
C GLY A 20 -8.20 -14.59 -26.82
N VAL A 21 -8.59 -14.33 -28.08
CA VAL A 21 -9.36 -13.13 -28.44
C VAL A 21 -10.83 -13.36 -28.15
N VAL A 22 -11.41 -12.50 -27.32
CA VAL A 22 -12.81 -12.55 -26.87
C VAL A 22 -13.38 -11.14 -26.75
N ASP A 23 -14.70 -11.05 -26.74
CA ASP A 23 -15.41 -9.84 -26.32
C ASP A 23 -15.74 -9.95 -24.83
N VAL A 24 -15.53 -8.87 -24.09
CA VAL A 24 -15.87 -8.75 -22.67
C VAL A 24 -17.11 -7.92 -22.51
N ILE A 25 -18.13 -8.47 -21.88
CA ILE A 25 -19.43 -7.84 -21.70
C ILE A 25 -19.55 -7.40 -20.24
N ILE A 26 -19.87 -6.14 -20.06
CA ILE A 26 -19.97 -5.51 -18.73
C ILE A 26 -21.39 -4.97 -18.55
N ASP A 27 -22.02 -5.38 -17.45
CA ASP A 27 -23.31 -4.92 -16.98
C ASP A 27 -23.20 -4.60 -15.49
N ASP A 28 -23.83 -3.53 -15.06
CA ASP A 28 -23.83 -3.09 -13.65
C ASP A 28 -22.41 -3.06 -13.05
N GLU A 29 -21.46 -2.48 -13.82
CA GLU A 29 -20.03 -2.34 -13.44
C GLU A 29 -19.30 -3.66 -13.21
N ARG A 30 -19.85 -4.79 -13.69
CA ARG A 30 -19.26 -6.12 -13.54
C ARG A 30 -19.12 -6.82 -14.88
N ILE A 31 -18.08 -7.62 -15.04
CA ILE A 31 -17.94 -8.54 -16.17
C ILE A 31 -19.07 -9.57 -16.05
N SER A 32 -20.06 -9.47 -16.92
CA SER A 32 -21.20 -10.40 -16.94
C SER A 32 -20.86 -11.68 -17.70
N ARG A 33 -20.12 -11.56 -18.81
CA ARG A 33 -19.67 -12.72 -19.59
C ARG A 33 -18.54 -12.40 -20.56
N PHE A 34 -17.90 -13.47 -21.05
CA PHE A 34 -17.03 -13.43 -22.22
C PHE A 34 -17.76 -14.08 -23.39
N SER A 35 -17.68 -13.48 -24.57
CA SER A 35 -18.30 -14.01 -25.79
C SER A 35 -17.28 -14.12 -26.92
N ARG A 36 -17.66 -14.81 -27.99
CA ARG A 36 -16.82 -14.88 -29.19
C ARG A 36 -16.98 -13.59 -30.00
N PRO A 37 -15.93 -13.13 -30.70
CA PRO A 37 -16.00 -11.90 -31.50
C PRO A 37 -17.08 -11.88 -32.59
N GLU A 38 -17.53 -13.06 -33.05
CA GLU A 38 -18.55 -13.19 -34.07
C GLU A 38 -19.98 -13.02 -33.53
N GLU A 39 -20.17 -12.98 -32.22
CA GLU A 39 -21.48 -12.78 -31.62
C GLU A 39 -21.93 -11.33 -31.80
N ASN A 40 -23.17 -11.14 -32.26
CA ASN A 40 -23.72 -9.81 -32.43
C ASN A 40 -24.25 -9.28 -31.09
N ILE A 41 -23.44 -8.46 -30.41
CA ILE A 41 -23.77 -7.87 -29.11
C ILE A 41 -23.99 -6.38 -29.29
N THR A 42 -25.14 -5.92 -28.82
CA THR A 42 -25.46 -4.49 -28.72
C THR A 42 -25.10 -4.01 -27.32
N ALA A 43 -24.36 -2.92 -27.23
CA ALA A 43 -23.99 -2.28 -25.97
C ALA A 43 -24.18 -0.77 -26.10
N LYS A 44 -24.42 -0.10 -24.95
CA LYS A 44 -24.55 1.37 -24.92
C LYS A 44 -23.20 2.03 -25.26
N GLU A 45 -22.12 1.42 -24.83
CA GLU A 45 -20.74 1.83 -25.11
C GLU A 45 -19.93 0.64 -25.62
N SER A 46 -19.07 0.86 -26.61
CA SER A 46 -18.28 -0.22 -27.20
C SER A 46 -16.87 0.25 -27.56
N HIS A 47 -15.87 -0.50 -27.07
CA HIS A 47 -14.46 -0.27 -27.35
C HIS A 47 -13.89 -1.47 -28.10
N ASN A 48 -13.22 -1.25 -29.23
CA ASN A 48 -12.53 -2.32 -29.97
C ASN A 48 -11.04 -2.26 -29.66
N LEU A 49 -10.50 -3.35 -29.10
CA LEU A 49 -9.08 -3.47 -28.78
C LEU A 49 -8.22 -4.06 -29.90
N ASP A 50 -8.82 -4.51 -31.02
CA ASP A 50 -8.08 -5.05 -32.18
C ASP A 50 -7.02 -6.11 -31.83
N GLY A 51 -7.31 -6.96 -30.84
CA GLY A 51 -6.41 -8.00 -30.36
C GLY A 51 -5.40 -7.53 -29.30
N TRP A 52 -5.49 -6.30 -28.82
CA TRP A 52 -4.64 -5.84 -27.73
C TRP A 52 -4.91 -6.61 -26.44
N LEU A 53 -3.82 -6.75 -25.65
CA LEU A 53 -3.84 -7.44 -24.36
C LEU A 53 -4.72 -6.68 -23.37
N LEU A 54 -5.68 -7.40 -22.78
CA LEU A 54 -6.48 -6.93 -21.65
C LEU A 54 -6.08 -7.70 -20.39
N LEU A 55 -5.68 -6.97 -19.37
CA LEU A 55 -5.31 -7.49 -18.06
C LEU A 55 -6.20 -6.87 -16.98
N PRO A 56 -6.32 -7.49 -15.79
CA PRO A 56 -6.81 -6.80 -14.60
C PRO A 56 -6.01 -5.52 -14.34
N ALA A 57 -6.66 -4.52 -13.77
CA ALA A 57 -5.97 -3.31 -13.34
C ALA A 57 -4.83 -3.68 -12.35
N MET A 58 -3.73 -2.94 -12.45
CA MET A 58 -2.56 -3.15 -11.58
C MET A 58 -2.78 -2.53 -10.21
N ALA A 59 -2.13 -3.09 -9.20
CA ALA A 59 -2.01 -2.49 -7.88
C ALA A 59 -0.55 -2.21 -7.57
N GLU A 60 -0.29 -1.13 -6.82
CA GLU A 60 0.99 -0.86 -6.17
C GLU A 60 0.90 -1.35 -4.72
N PRO A 61 1.49 -2.51 -4.40
CA PRO A 61 1.32 -3.12 -3.09
C PRO A 61 2.19 -2.50 -2.00
N HIS A 62 3.19 -1.68 -2.35
CA HIS A 62 4.14 -1.14 -1.40
C HIS A 62 4.71 0.21 -1.84
N ALA A 63 4.14 1.28 -1.34
CA ALA A 63 4.57 2.66 -1.60
C ALA A 63 4.81 3.44 -0.30
N HIS A 64 5.51 4.57 -0.41
CA HIS A 64 5.69 5.56 0.67
C HIS A 64 5.30 6.94 0.12
N LEU A 65 4.00 7.19 -0.01
CA LEU A 65 3.50 8.41 -0.65
C LEU A 65 3.77 9.67 0.18
N ASP A 66 3.92 9.55 1.49
CA ASP A 66 4.37 10.65 2.37
C ASP A 66 5.79 11.15 2.04
N LYS A 67 6.63 10.25 1.50
CA LYS A 67 8.03 10.53 1.10
C LYS A 67 8.20 10.69 -0.41
N ALA A 68 7.14 10.50 -1.18
CA ALA A 68 7.22 10.58 -2.63
C ALA A 68 7.72 11.95 -3.11
N LEU A 69 8.52 11.96 -4.19
CA LEU A 69 9.04 13.16 -4.85
C LEU A 69 9.86 14.07 -3.92
N THR A 70 10.65 13.50 -3.01
CA THR A 70 11.53 14.24 -2.09
C THR A 70 13.01 14.17 -2.44
N ALA A 71 13.42 13.39 -3.43
CA ALA A 71 14.83 13.15 -3.74
C ALA A 71 15.62 14.45 -4.04
N ASP A 72 14.98 15.43 -4.66
CA ASP A 72 15.62 16.72 -4.98
C ASP A 72 15.81 17.64 -3.76
N ILE A 73 15.02 17.44 -2.71
CA ILE A 73 15.04 18.28 -1.49
C ILE A 73 15.68 17.58 -0.30
N VAL A 74 15.76 16.24 -0.34
CA VAL A 74 16.39 15.40 0.70
C VAL A 74 17.38 14.47 0.01
N PRO A 75 18.59 14.95 -0.31
CA PRO A 75 19.58 14.12 -1.00
C PRO A 75 20.13 13.02 -0.09
N ASN A 76 20.35 11.85 -0.67
CA ASN A 76 21.05 10.73 -0.04
C ASN A 76 22.40 10.49 -0.75
N PRO A 77 23.46 11.20 -0.38
CA PRO A 77 24.74 11.09 -1.08
C PRO A 77 25.46 9.74 -0.88
N SER A 78 25.13 9.01 0.17
CA SER A 78 25.69 7.66 0.40
C SER A 78 25.08 6.60 -0.51
N GLY A 79 23.84 6.81 -0.98
CA GLY A 79 23.06 5.80 -1.73
C GLY A 79 22.62 4.60 -0.88
N GLU A 80 22.85 4.63 0.42
CA GLU A 80 22.51 3.56 1.35
C GLU A 80 21.16 3.81 2.02
N LEU A 81 20.47 2.73 2.42
CA LEU A 81 19.17 2.81 3.08
C LEU A 81 19.22 3.66 4.36
N MET A 82 20.16 3.41 5.24
CA MET A 82 20.28 4.17 6.50
C MET A 82 20.58 5.64 6.27
N GLY A 83 21.34 5.97 5.21
CA GLY A 83 21.57 7.36 4.78
C GLY A 83 20.28 8.06 4.37
N ALA A 84 19.42 7.38 3.62
CA ALA A 84 18.11 7.91 3.23
C ALA A 84 17.18 8.13 4.42
N ILE A 85 17.11 7.16 5.34
CA ILE A 85 16.29 7.24 6.56
C ILE A 85 16.75 8.43 7.42
N THR A 86 18.05 8.54 7.69
CA THR A 86 18.61 9.63 8.50
C THR A 86 18.35 10.99 7.86
N ALA A 87 18.62 11.14 6.57
CA ALA A 87 18.41 12.38 5.85
C ALA A 87 16.92 12.83 5.88
N TRP A 88 16.01 11.86 5.77
CA TRP A 88 14.57 12.15 5.82
C TRP A 88 14.13 12.59 7.23
N ILE A 89 14.60 11.91 8.29
CA ILE A 89 14.32 12.28 9.69
C ILE A 89 14.82 13.69 9.97
N GLU A 90 16.08 13.99 9.64
CA GLU A 90 16.65 15.33 9.82
C GLU A 90 15.89 16.43 9.07
N ALA A 91 15.39 16.14 7.87
CA ALA A 91 14.59 17.07 7.10
C ALA A 91 13.21 17.28 7.75
N ALA A 92 12.60 16.23 8.29
CA ALA A 92 11.33 16.31 9.02
C ALA A 92 11.48 17.17 10.30
N GLU A 93 12.53 16.95 11.10
CA GLU A 93 12.84 17.74 12.30
C GLU A 93 13.05 19.24 11.98
N LYS A 94 13.60 19.54 10.81
CA LYS A 94 13.77 20.93 10.32
C LYS A 94 12.49 21.56 9.79
N GLY A 95 11.35 20.83 9.83
CA GLY A 95 10.05 21.28 9.34
C GLY A 95 9.95 21.37 7.81
N THR A 96 10.78 20.61 7.08
CA THR A 96 10.74 20.56 5.62
C THR A 96 9.41 20.01 5.10
N PHE A 97 8.78 19.10 5.84
CA PHE A 97 7.54 18.45 5.46
C PHE A 97 6.37 19.02 6.25
N THR A 98 5.60 19.88 5.59
CA THR A 98 4.30 20.35 6.11
C THR A 98 3.19 19.42 5.61
N GLN A 99 2.03 19.42 6.28
CA GLN A 99 0.87 18.69 5.81
C GLN A 99 0.52 19.07 4.35
N GLU A 100 0.48 20.38 4.06
CA GLU A 100 0.15 20.89 2.72
C GLU A 100 1.11 20.36 1.65
N ASN A 101 2.44 20.44 1.85
CA ASN A 101 3.37 19.94 0.84
C ASN A 101 3.32 18.41 0.71
N THR A 102 3.00 17.69 1.78
CA THR A 102 2.82 16.23 1.74
C THR A 102 1.58 15.85 0.94
N VAL A 103 0.45 16.55 1.13
CA VAL A 103 -0.75 16.38 0.29
C VAL A 103 -0.42 16.61 -1.18
N GLN A 104 0.27 17.70 -1.51
CA GLN A 104 0.63 18.01 -2.91
C GLN A 104 1.51 16.94 -3.54
N ARG A 105 2.54 16.46 -2.85
CA ARG A 105 3.46 15.42 -3.34
C ARG A 105 2.77 14.05 -3.46
N ALA A 106 2.00 13.67 -2.45
CA ALA A 106 1.23 12.43 -2.46
C ALA A 106 0.20 12.44 -3.61
N SER A 107 -0.55 13.52 -3.78
CA SER A 107 -1.51 13.70 -4.88
C SER A 107 -0.81 13.58 -6.25
N LYS A 108 0.36 14.20 -6.41
CA LYS A 108 1.12 14.07 -7.66
C LYS A 108 1.61 12.66 -7.93
N ALA A 109 2.01 11.93 -6.88
CA ALA A 109 2.39 10.52 -7.01
C ALA A 109 1.16 9.65 -7.33
N MET A 110 0.01 9.89 -6.72
CA MET A 110 -1.25 9.20 -7.04
C MET A 110 -1.67 9.46 -8.51
N GLU A 111 -1.56 10.70 -9.00
CA GLU A 111 -1.79 11.02 -10.41
C GLU A 111 -0.90 10.18 -11.34
N LEU A 112 0.39 10.05 -11.00
CA LEU A 112 1.32 9.22 -11.77
C LEU A 112 0.91 7.74 -11.77
N LEU A 113 0.44 7.20 -10.64
CA LEU A 113 -0.05 5.83 -10.53
C LEU A 113 -1.29 5.62 -11.42
N VAL A 114 -2.29 6.48 -11.28
CA VAL A 114 -3.55 6.41 -12.07
C VAL A 114 -3.26 6.52 -13.57
N THR A 115 -2.40 7.43 -14.01
CA THR A 115 -2.04 7.58 -15.43
C THR A 115 -1.29 6.39 -16.00
N ARG A 116 -0.80 5.47 -15.14
CA ARG A 116 -0.18 4.19 -15.53
C ARG A 116 -1.11 3.00 -15.38
N GLY A 117 -2.41 3.23 -15.11
CA GLY A 117 -3.42 2.17 -15.00
C GLY A 117 -3.42 1.44 -13.64
N ILE A 118 -2.85 2.04 -12.62
CA ILE A 118 -2.90 1.53 -11.25
C ILE A 118 -4.17 2.07 -10.60
N THR A 119 -4.98 1.18 -10.04
CA THR A 119 -6.26 1.50 -9.41
C THR A 119 -6.31 1.22 -7.91
N ALA A 120 -5.24 0.64 -7.36
CA ALA A 120 -5.11 0.42 -5.93
C ALA A 120 -3.66 0.62 -5.48
N VAL A 121 -3.45 1.23 -4.33
CA VAL A 121 -2.13 1.42 -3.73
C VAL A 121 -2.19 1.16 -2.22
N ARG A 122 -1.19 0.47 -1.69
CA ARG A 122 -0.93 0.41 -0.25
C ARG A 122 0.28 1.28 0.06
N THR A 123 0.12 2.26 0.94
CA THR A 123 1.17 3.21 1.30
C THR A 123 1.51 3.14 2.77
N HIS A 124 2.80 2.98 3.06
CA HIS A 124 3.35 3.06 4.41
C HIS A 124 3.69 4.52 4.71
N VAL A 125 3.09 5.07 5.75
CA VAL A 125 3.31 6.46 6.15
C VAL A 125 3.91 6.52 7.54
N ASN A 126 4.92 7.35 7.72
CA ASN A 126 5.61 7.47 9.00
C ASN A 126 4.67 8.01 10.07
N VAL A 127 4.65 7.31 11.21
CA VAL A 127 4.01 7.71 12.45
C VAL A 127 5.05 7.59 13.55
N THR A 128 5.44 8.73 14.14
CA THR A 128 6.52 8.80 15.13
C THR A 128 6.15 9.74 16.26
N ALA A 129 6.89 9.68 17.36
CA ALA A 129 6.69 10.58 18.49
C ALA A 129 6.78 12.07 18.09
N ASP A 130 7.65 12.41 17.14
CA ASP A 130 7.98 13.80 16.78
C ASP A 130 6.99 14.42 15.79
N ILE A 131 6.57 13.65 14.77
CA ILE A 131 5.64 14.13 13.74
C ILE A 131 4.19 13.74 14.01
N GLY A 132 3.93 12.89 15.00
CA GLY A 132 2.60 12.38 15.32
C GLY A 132 1.95 11.68 14.12
N ILE A 133 0.72 12.08 13.82
CA ILE A 133 -0.09 11.53 12.72
C ILE A 133 -0.20 12.47 11.51
N SER A 134 0.67 13.48 11.39
CA SER A 134 0.56 14.48 10.31
C SER A 134 0.63 13.87 8.91
N SER A 135 1.46 12.82 8.72
CA SER A 135 1.51 12.08 7.46
C SER A 135 0.20 11.32 7.18
N VAL A 136 -0.40 10.71 8.20
CA VAL A 136 -1.71 10.02 8.06
C VAL A 136 -2.79 11.01 7.65
N GLN A 137 -2.83 12.19 8.27
CA GLN A 137 -3.80 13.25 7.95
C GLN A 137 -3.62 13.74 6.51
N ALA A 138 -2.37 13.95 6.07
CA ALA A 138 -2.07 14.37 4.70
C ALA A 138 -2.50 13.30 3.68
N LEU A 139 -2.27 12.02 3.97
CA LEU A 139 -2.67 10.94 3.08
C LEU A 139 -4.19 10.74 3.04
N ALA A 140 -4.89 10.96 4.15
CA ALA A 140 -6.35 10.93 4.17
C ALA A 140 -6.94 12.02 3.25
N GLU A 141 -6.40 13.25 3.31
CA GLU A 141 -6.81 14.34 2.43
C GLU A 141 -6.51 14.04 0.95
N ALA A 142 -5.31 13.53 0.64
CA ALA A 142 -4.95 13.14 -0.72
C ALA A 142 -5.82 11.98 -1.25
N LYS A 143 -6.15 10.99 -0.41
CA LYS A 143 -7.04 9.87 -0.73
C LYS A 143 -8.42 10.34 -1.19
N GLU A 144 -9.01 11.31 -0.50
CA GLU A 144 -10.31 11.87 -0.87
C GLU A 144 -10.32 12.49 -2.28
N ILE A 145 -9.22 13.13 -2.69
CA ILE A 145 -9.09 13.74 -4.02
C ILE A 145 -9.15 12.68 -5.14
N TYR A 146 -8.69 11.47 -4.86
CA TYR A 146 -8.60 10.38 -5.85
C TYR A 146 -9.59 9.24 -5.61
N ALA A 147 -10.57 9.42 -4.70
CA ALA A 147 -11.47 8.35 -4.25
C ALA A 147 -12.24 7.66 -5.39
N ASP A 148 -12.56 8.38 -6.48
CA ASP A 148 -13.29 7.83 -7.61
C ASP A 148 -12.45 6.92 -8.53
N VAL A 149 -11.11 6.98 -8.43
CA VAL A 149 -10.21 6.32 -9.41
C VAL A 149 -9.08 5.51 -8.80
N LEU A 150 -8.83 5.64 -7.49
CA LEU A 150 -7.72 4.98 -6.80
C LEU A 150 -8.12 4.54 -5.38
N ASP A 151 -8.12 3.24 -5.13
CA ASP A 151 -8.23 2.70 -3.77
C ASP A 151 -6.90 2.87 -3.03
N VAL A 152 -6.91 3.56 -1.90
CA VAL A 152 -5.71 3.80 -1.08
C VAL A 152 -5.86 3.13 0.28
N GLN A 153 -4.94 2.22 0.59
CA GLN A 153 -4.77 1.65 1.93
C GLN A 153 -3.59 2.32 2.64
N VAL A 154 -3.80 2.77 3.87
CA VAL A 154 -2.81 3.45 4.69
C VAL A 154 -2.29 2.52 5.78
N VAL A 155 -0.99 2.26 5.78
CA VAL A 155 -0.27 1.53 6.83
C VAL A 155 0.44 2.55 7.72
N ALA A 156 0.16 2.55 9.02
CA ALA A 156 0.96 3.34 9.96
C ALA A 156 2.32 2.67 10.16
N LEU A 157 3.35 3.22 9.53
CA LEU A 157 4.73 2.75 9.66
C LEU A 157 5.35 3.35 10.92
N MET A 158 5.43 2.51 11.95
CA MET A 158 5.95 2.92 13.26
C MET A 158 7.48 2.99 13.27
N ASN A 159 8.00 4.00 13.94
CA ASN A 159 9.43 4.10 14.22
C ASN A 159 9.82 3.25 15.45
N SER A 160 11.08 2.84 15.50
CA SER A 160 11.67 2.16 16.66
C SER A 160 12.09 3.19 17.73
N PRO A 161 11.99 2.86 19.04
CA PRO A 161 11.46 1.62 19.59
C PRO A 161 9.93 1.64 19.81
N MET A 162 9.31 0.47 19.65
CA MET A 162 7.90 0.25 19.99
C MET A 162 7.72 -0.44 21.34
N THR A 163 8.82 -0.88 21.95
CA THR A 163 8.81 -1.53 23.27
C THR A 163 9.92 -0.98 24.18
N GLY A 164 9.70 -1.08 25.49
CA GLY A 164 10.65 -0.57 26.47
C GLY A 164 10.41 0.89 26.89
N PRO A 165 11.30 1.46 27.73
CA PRO A 165 11.08 2.77 28.36
C PRO A 165 10.96 3.95 27.40
N GLU A 166 11.61 3.86 26.23
CA GLU A 166 11.66 4.95 25.24
C GLU A 166 10.53 4.86 24.22
N SER A 167 9.63 3.87 24.31
CA SER A 167 8.55 3.64 23.33
C SER A 167 7.31 4.50 23.56
N GLU A 168 7.15 5.16 24.72
CA GLU A 168 5.91 5.84 25.13
C GLU A 168 5.40 6.82 24.07
N GLY A 169 6.27 7.64 23.49
CA GLY A 169 5.93 8.60 22.45
C GLY A 169 5.39 7.94 21.18
N ASN A 170 6.06 6.88 20.72
CA ASN A 170 5.68 6.13 19.53
C ASN A 170 4.37 5.37 19.75
N VAL A 171 4.18 4.75 20.91
CA VAL A 171 2.92 4.07 21.27
C VAL A 171 1.76 5.06 21.31
N LYS A 172 1.96 6.26 21.86
CA LYS A 172 0.94 7.32 21.83
C LYS A 172 0.59 7.76 20.41
N ALA A 173 1.61 7.90 19.55
CA ALA A 173 1.39 8.23 18.14
C ALA A 173 0.63 7.13 17.40
N LEU A 174 0.92 5.84 17.66
CA LEU A 174 0.17 4.72 17.13
C LEU A 174 -1.30 4.76 17.58
N THR A 175 -1.55 5.00 18.87
CA THR A 175 -2.91 5.11 19.39
C THR A 175 -3.69 6.21 18.66
N ALA A 176 -3.08 7.37 18.44
CA ALA A 176 -3.70 8.46 17.68
C ALA A 176 -3.97 8.08 16.21
N ALA A 177 -3.08 7.31 15.58
CA ALA A 177 -3.28 6.82 14.22
C ALA A 177 -4.45 5.84 14.12
N LEU A 178 -4.58 4.94 15.09
CA LEU A 178 -5.70 4.00 15.20
C LEU A 178 -7.04 4.73 15.35
N GLU A 179 -7.08 5.73 16.22
CA GLU A 179 -8.28 6.57 16.45
C GLU A 179 -8.66 7.40 15.22
N TYR A 180 -7.66 7.83 14.44
CA TYR A 180 -7.88 8.62 13.23
C TYR A 180 -8.45 7.77 12.08
N GLY A 181 -8.04 6.50 11.99
CA GLY A 181 -8.47 5.55 10.98
C GLY A 181 -7.38 5.25 9.95
N ILE A 182 -6.69 4.13 10.19
CA ILE A 182 -5.73 3.52 9.28
C ILE A 182 -6.22 2.14 8.86
N ASP A 183 -5.65 1.58 7.80
CA ASP A 183 -6.07 0.27 7.29
C ASP A 183 -5.21 -0.88 7.84
N PHE A 184 -3.93 -0.61 8.14
CA PHE A 184 -2.96 -1.58 8.64
C PHE A 184 -2.00 -0.96 9.65
N VAL A 185 -1.47 -1.79 10.53
CA VAL A 185 -0.38 -1.44 11.43
C VAL A 185 0.93 -1.98 10.86
N GLY A 186 1.99 -1.19 10.85
CA GLY A 186 3.30 -1.55 10.30
C GLY A 186 4.47 -1.10 11.16
N GLY A 187 5.65 -1.57 10.82
CA GLY A 187 6.90 -1.24 11.51
C GLY A 187 8.06 -2.08 10.97
N CYS A 188 9.24 -1.90 11.57
CA CYS A 188 10.48 -2.51 11.13
C CYS A 188 11.09 -3.38 12.24
N PRO A 189 10.65 -4.64 12.43
CA PRO A 189 11.13 -5.49 13.53
C PRO A 189 12.66 -5.63 13.58
N HIS A 190 13.32 -5.67 12.42
CA HIS A 190 14.77 -5.78 12.32
C HIS A 190 15.54 -4.55 12.87
N LEU A 191 14.87 -3.42 13.09
CA LEU A 191 15.45 -2.22 13.71
C LEU A 191 15.16 -2.12 15.21
N GLU A 192 14.37 -3.04 15.76
CA GLU A 192 14.01 -3.04 17.17
C GLU A 192 15.10 -3.69 18.05
N PRO A 193 15.29 -3.20 19.28
CA PRO A 193 16.17 -3.86 20.24
C PRO A 193 15.74 -5.30 20.58
N ASP A 194 14.43 -5.56 20.55
CA ASP A 194 13.80 -6.86 20.76
C ASP A 194 12.72 -7.10 19.70
N PRO A 195 13.09 -7.65 18.52
CA PRO A 195 12.16 -7.89 17.44
C PRO A 195 10.95 -8.75 17.81
N GLN A 196 11.16 -9.79 18.61
CA GLN A 196 10.10 -10.71 19.00
C GLN A 196 9.06 -10.04 19.88
N LYS A 197 9.49 -9.22 20.82
CA LYS A 197 8.62 -8.48 21.71
C LYS A 197 7.81 -7.40 20.96
N MET A 198 8.46 -6.71 20.02
CA MET A 198 7.80 -5.74 19.15
C MET A 198 6.72 -6.41 18.32
N ILE A 199 7.01 -7.53 17.65
CA ILE A 199 6.04 -8.28 16.86
C ILE A 199 4.83 -8.67 17.71
N SER A 200 5.06 -9.26 18.92
CA SER A 200 3.96 -9.61 19.82
C SER A 200 3.09 -8.41 20.15
N PHE A 201 3.71 -7.32 20.57
CA PHE A 201 2.99 -6.09 20.94
C PHE A 201 2.16 -5.53 19.76
N MET A 202 2.73 -5.53 18.55
CA MET A 202 2.05 -5.00 17.37
C MET A 202 0.92 -5.91 16.89
N LEU A 203 1.06 -7.23 17.02
CA LEU A 203 -0.03 -8.18 16.75
C LEU A 203 -1.19 -7.99 17.74
N ASP A 204 -0.88 -7.85 19.03
CA ASP A 204 -1.90 -7.67 20.07
C ASP A 204 -2.70 -6.38 19.83
N ILE A 205 -2.01 -5.23 19.63
CA ILE A 205 -2.69 -3.95 19.42
C ILE A 205 -3.48 -3.91 18.10
N SER A 206 -2.96 -4.59 17.07
CA SER A 206 -3.62 -4.71 15.76
C SER A 206 -4.88 -5.57 15.86
N GLN A 207 -4.81 -6.68 16.61
CA GLN A 207 -5.95 -7.56 16.87
C GLN A 207 -7.04 -6.83 17.64
N ASP A 208 -6.68 -6.08 18.68
CA ASP A 208 -7.63 -5.29 19.46
C ASP A 208 -8.33 -4.21 18.62
N ALA A 209 -7.63 -3.66 17.63
CA ALA A 209 -8.16 -2.68 16.69
C ALA A 209 -8.93 -3.31 15.50
N GLY A 210 -8.89 -4.63 15.33
CA GLY A 210 -9.53 -5.31 14.20
C GLY A 210 -8.79 -5.11 12.85
N LEU A 211 -7.48 -4.84 12.87
CA LEU A 211 -6.67 -4.52 11.71
C LEU A 211 -5.65 -5.62 11.39
N GLY A 212 -5.23 -5.68 10.13
CA GLY A 212 -4.07 -6.46 9.70
C GLY A 212 -2.75 -5.77 10.00
N VAL A 213 -1.64 -6.49 9.76
CA VAL A 213 -0.29 -5.96 9.87
C VAL A 213 0.45 -6.04 8.54
N ASP A 214 1.32 -5.04 8.28
CA ASP A 214 2.20 -5.02 7.10
C ASP A 214 3.58 -4.49 7.53
N PHE A 215 4.52 -5.42 7.74
CA PHE A 215 5.85 -5.11 8.28
C PHE A 215 6.93 -5.06 7.20
N HIS A 216 7.88 -4.13 7.38
CA HIS A 216 9.18 -4.16 6.70
C HIS A 216 10.06 -5.14 7.47
N VAL A 217 10.21 -6.35 6.97
CA VAL A 217 10.98 -7.39 7.65
C VAL A 217 12.32 -7.62 6.95
N ASP A 218 13.36 -7.79 7.75
CA ASP A 218 14.68 -8.26 7.30
C ASP A 218 15.25 -7.45 6.13
N GLU A 219 15.02 -6.12 6.12
CA GLU A 219 15.55 -5.19 5.13
C GLU A 219 17.02 -4.87 5.43
N THR A 220 17.84 -5.92 5.43
CA THR A 220 19.27 -5.89 5.76
C THR A 220 20.02 -6.99 5.02
N LEU A 221 21.31 -6.77 4.78
CA LEU A 221 22.22 -7.77 4.21
C LEU A 221 22.76 -8.75 5.25
N ASP A 222 22.39 -8.64 6.51
CA ASP A 222 22.77 -9.58 7.56
C ASP A 222 21.90 -10.85 7.48
N PRO A 223 22.44 -11.99 7.04
CA PRO A 223 21.67 -13.22 6.89
C PRO A 223 21.25 -13.85 8.24
N SER A 224 21.74 -13.35 9.36
CA SER A 224 21.32 -13.79 10.69
C SER A 224 20.03 -13.10 11.15
N MET A 225 19.63 -12.01 10.52
CA MET A 225 18.38 -11.31 10.80
C MET A 225 17.21 -12.04 10.11
N LEU A 226 16.37 -12.68 10.91
CA LEU A 226 15.27 -13.54 10.44
C LEU A 226 13.97 -13.22 11.17
N SER A 227 13.60 -11.94 11.26
CA SER A 227 12.36 -11.50 11.92
C SER A 227 11.10 -11.99 11.20
N LEU A 228 11.19 -12.32 9.91
CA LEU A 228 10.12 -13.02 9.18
C LEU A 228 9.74 -14.35 9.84
N MET A 229 10.73 -15.13 10.29
CA MET A 229 10.48 -16.41 10.97
C MET A 229 9.76 -16.21 12.30
N ASP A 230 10.15 -15.18 13.05
CA ASP A 230 9.51 -14.84 14.31
C ASP A 230 8.08 -14.37 14.10
N LEU A 231 7.84 -13.51 13.08
CA LEU A 231 6.52 -13.07 12.68
C LEU A 231 5.62 -14.26 12.32
N ALA A 232 6.07 -15.12 11.41
CA ALA A 232 5.31 -16.29 10.97
C ALA A 232 4.95 -17.22 12.14
N LYS A 233 5.92 -17.48 13.03
CA LYS A 233 5.70 -18.31 14.23
C LYS A 233 4.68 -17.71 15.18
N GLN A 234 4.75 -16.41 15.43
CA GLN A 234 3.82 -15.73 16.34
C GLN A 234 2.40 -15.66 15.76
N VAL A 235 2.27 -15.33 14.48
CA VAL A 235 0.98 -15.31 13.76
C VAL A 235 0.30 -16.68 13.82
N ILE A 236 1.05 -17.76 13.56
CA ILE A 236 0.51 -19.14 13.63
C ILE A 236 0.14 -19.51 15.08
N THR A 237 1.01 -19.17 16.04
CA THR A 237 0.79 -19.53 17.46
C THR A 237 -0.39 -18.78 18.06
N ALA A 238 -0.58 -17.53 17.70
CA ALA A 238 -1.67 -16.68 18.18
C ALA A 238 -3.01 -16.91 17.42
N ASP A 239 -2.98 -17.71 16.33
CA ASP A 239 -4.13 -17.83 15.41
C ASP A 239 -4.65 -16.44 14.97
N PHE A 240 -3.72 -15.55 14.59
CA PHE A 240 -4.02 -14.15 14.29
C PHE A 240 -5.04 -14.04 13.14
N PRO A 241 -6.22 -13.42 13.37
CA PRO A 241 -7.35 -13.56 12.46
C PRO A 241 -7.36 -12.58 11.28
N TYR A 242 -6.41 -11.64 11.22
CA TYR A 242 -6.38 -10.57 10.22
C TYR A 242 -5.27 -10.78 9.18
N PRO A 243 -5.30 -10.06 8.03
CA PRO A 243 -4.26 -10.15 7.02
C PRO A 243 -2.88 -9.78 7.56
N VAL A 244 -1.87 -10.54 7.12
CA VAL A 244 -0.45 -10.29 7.45
C VAL A 244 0.34 -10.17 6.16
N ALA A 245 1.08 -9.08 6.02
CA ALA A 245 2.04 -8.88 4.95
C ALA A 245 3.44 -8.67 5.53
N ALA A 246 4.44 -9.11 4.78
CA ALA A 246 5.86 -8.99 5.11
C ALA A 246 6.60 -8.53 3.86
N SER A 247 7.14 -7.33 3.90
CA SER A 247 7.83 -6.72 2.76
C SER A 247 9.35 -6.88 2.90
N HIS A 248 10.07 -6.76 1.77
CA HIS A 248 11.52 -6.82 1.62
C HIS A 248 12.11 -8.22 1.75
N CYS A 249 12.27 -8.77 2.95
CA CYS A 249 12.86 -10.10 3.19
C CYS A 249 14.28 -10.25 2.57
N VAL A 250 15.07 -9.18 2.55
CA VAL A 250 16.37 -9.10 1.85
C VAL A 250 17.38 -10.09 2.38
N SER A 251 17.38 -10.36 3.69
CA SER A 251 18.30 -11.32 4.32
C SER A 251 18.15 -12.76 3.84
N LEU A 252 17.06 -13.09 3.12
CA LEU A 252 16.80 -14.42 2.57
C LEU A 252 17.37 -14.61 1.15
N GLY A 253 17.87 -13.55 0.49
CA GLY A 253 18.35 -13.53 -0.89
C GLY A 253 19.80 -13.94 -1.11
#